data_0948c6b3b35eea86577b58a3ebb132a4
#
_entry.id   0948c6b3b35eea86577b58a3ebb132a4
#
_cell.length_a   1.000
_cell.length_b   1.000
_cell.length_c   1.000
_cell.angle_alpha   90.00
_cell.angle_beta   90.00
_cell.angle_gamma   90.00
#
_symmetry.space_group_name_H-M   'P 1'
#
loop_
_entity.id
_entity.type
_entity.pdbx_description
1 polymer ?
#
loop_
_entity_poly.entity_id
_entity_poly.type
_entity_poly.pdbx_seq_one_letter_code
_entity_poly.pdbx_strand_id
1 'polypeptide(L)'
;MELHRRKASLKNDTLLRALRREPTPYTPIWLMRQAGRYLPEYNATRARAGSFLALAKSPALATEVTLQPLQRFPLDAAILFSDILTIPDAMGLGLRFAEGEGPRFERPLRSEADIRKLSVPDPAAELRYVLDAVREIRRALAGSVPLIGFAGSPFTLACYMIEGRGSDDWRTVKALRHSRPELLHAILEVNARAVSDYLKAQVEAGAQAVMLFDTWGGTLAYEDYEPFSLAYSRQILTSGLGVPTILFTKGGYPWLGAMMASGCDAVGLDWTADPREARRLAAGRVALQGNLDPAALFAPPDSVRAAARRILDAFGPQPGHVFNLGHGILPTTPTESVSALVDEVRTYSARLRA
;
A
#
# COMPACT_ATOMS: atom_id res chain seq x y z
N MET A 1 -32.92 13.64 -17.31
CA MET A 1 -31.96 13.55 -18.43
C MET A 1 -30.63 13.07 -17.83
N GLU A 2 -30.48 11.73 -17.70
CA GLU A 2 -29.31 11.08 -17.07
C GLU A 2 -28.15 11.04 -18.06
N LEU A 3 -27.17 11.93 -17.85
CA LEU A 3 -25.87 11.81 -18.48
C LEU A 3 -25.10 10.66 -17.79
N HIS A 4 -25.28 9.44 -18.27
CA HIS A 4 -24.36 8.34 -17.99
C HIS A 4 -22.98 8.77 -18.49
N ARG A 5 -22.14 9.34 -17.61
CA ARG A 5 -20.70 9.47 -17.86
C ARG A 5 -20.15 8.06 -18.10
N ARG A 6 -19.95 7.69 -19.37
CA ARG A 6 -19.20 6.49 -19.74
C ARG A 6 -17.87 6.55 -18.98
N LYS A 7 -17.71 5.68 -17.98
CA LYS A 7 -16.40 5.43 -17.37
C LYS A 7 -15.48 5.05 -18.52
N ALA A 8 -14.47 5.87 -18.81
CA ALA A 8 -13.49 5.55 -19.85
C ALA A 8 -12.96 4.14 -19.57
N SER A 9 -13.10 3.25 -20.55
CA SER A 9 -12.58 1.87 -20.44
C SER A 9 -11.07 1.94 -20.22
N LEU A 10 -10.55 1.13 -19.30
CA LEU A 10 -9.11 1.01 -19.13
C LEU A 10 -8.48 0.42 -20.40
N LYS A 11 -7.37 1.02 -20.83
CA LYS A 11 -6.55 0.49 -21.93
C LYS A 11 -5.72 -0.71 -21.47
N ASN A 12 -5.26 -0.66 -20.22
CA ASN A 12 -4.58 -1.77 -19.55
C ASN A 12 -5.28 -2.06 -18.22
N ASP A 13 -6.01 -3.16 -18.15
CA ASP A 13 -6.72 -3.66 -16.97
C ASP A 13 -6.04 -4.87 -16.35
N THR A 14 -4.82 -5.20 -16.79
CA THR A 14 -4.09 -6.43 -16.44
C THR A 14 -3.97 -6.59 -14.92
N LEU A 15 -3.67 -5.50 -14.18
CA LEU A 15 -3.66 -5.54 -12.71
C LEU A 15 -5.01 -5.97 -12.13
N LEU A 16 -6.10 -5.35 -12.55
CA LEU A 16 -7.43 -5.63 -11.99
C LEU A 16 -7.87 -7.07 -12.30
N ARG A 17 -7.56 -7.57 -13.49
CA ARG A 17 -7.78 -8.97 -13.87
C ARG A 17 -6.97 -9.92 -12.98
N ALA A 18 -5.68 -9.64 -12.78
CA ALA A 18 -4.84 -10.46 -11.90
C ALA A 18 -5.37 -10.49 -10.46
N LEU A 19 -5.80 -9.33 -9.90
CA LEU A 19 -6.41 -9.27 -8.56
C LEU A 19 -7.71 -10.11 -8.48
N ARG A 20 -8.47 -10.22 -9.56
CA ARG A 20 -9.66 -11.08 -9.67
C ARG A 20 -9.34 -12.53 -10.04
N ARG A 21 -8.06 -12.87 -10.18
CA ARG A 21 -7.60 -14.23 -10.59
C ARG A 21 -8.08 -14.61 -11.99
N GLU A 22 -8.28 -13.63 -12.84
CA GLU A 22 -8.58 -13.82 -14.26
C GLU A 22 -7.28 -14.00 -15.06
N PRO A 23 -7.31 -14.75 -16.17
CA PRO A 23 -6.15 -14.90 -17.05
C PRO A 23 -5.64 -13.55 -17.57
N THR A 24 -4.33 -13.38 -17.62
CA THR A 24 -3.66 -12.19 -18.13
C THR A 24 -2.55 -12.58 -19.10
N PRO A 25 -2.22 -11.77 -20.11
CA PRO A 25 -1.20 -12.12 -21.12
C PRO A 25 0.22 -12.19 -20.52
N TYR A 26 0.46 -11.53 -19.40
CA TYR A 26 1.71 -11.54 -18.63
C TYR A 26 1.40 -11.19 -17.18
N THR A 27 2.37 -11.33 -16.27
CA THR A 27 2.21 -10.93 -14.88
C THR A 27 2.30 -9.41 -14.77
N PRO A 28 1.24 -8.70 -14.33
CA PRO A 28 1.30 -7.25 -14.14
C PRO A 28 2.29 -6.87 -13.06
N ILE A 29 2.97 -5.74 -13.25
CA ILE A 29 3.94 -5.20 -12.32
C ILE A 29 3.66 -3.75 -11.95
N TRP A 30 3.73 -3.46 -10.66
CA TRP A 30 3.87 -2.14 -10.07
C TRP A 30 4.78 -2.22 -8.85
N LEU A 31 5.29 -1.11 -8.34
CA LEU A 31 6.26 -1.14 -7.25
C LEU A 31 5.80 -0.27 -6.09
N MET A 32 5.81 -0.82 -4.87
CA MET A 32 5.61 -0.03 -3.66
C MET A 32 6.64 1.11 -3.60
N ARG A 33 6.17 2.33 -3.36
CA ARG A 33 6.98 3.58 -3.39
C ARG A 33 7.60 3.87 -4.76
N GLN A 34 6.93 3.46 -5.86
CA GLN A 34 7.39 3.72 -7.24
C GLN A 34 7.59 5.21 -7.53
N ALA A 35 6.79 6.11 -6.97
CA ALA A 35 7.11 7.53 -6.88
C ALA A 35 7.99 7.76 -5.64
N GLY A 36 9.29 7.97 -5.84
CA GLY A 36 10.20 7.97 -4.71
C GLY A 36 11.59 8.55 -5.00
N ARG A 37 12.38 8.68 -3.95
CA ARG A 37 13.70 9.36 -3.94
C ARG A 37 14.75 8.76 -4.89
N TYR A 38 14.53 7.56 -5.42
CA TYR A 38 15.40 6.96 -6.42
C TYR A 38 15.24 7.61 -7.81
N LEU A 39 14.15 8.37 -8.04
CA LEU A 39 13.91 9.08 -9.28
C LEU A 39 14.44 10.53 -9.22
N PRO A 40 15.31 10.96 -10.15
CA PRO A 40 15.79 12.35 -10.20
C PRO A 40 14.64 13.37 -10.33
N GLU A 41 13.65 13.09 -11.16
CA GLU A 41 12.47 13.93 -11.37
C GLU A 41 11.63 14.07 -10.10
N TYR A 42 11.48 13.02 -9.30
CA TYR A 42 10.82 13.10 -8.00
C TYR A 42 11.58 14.04 -7.05
N ASN A 43 12.90 13.90 -6.99
CA ASN A 43 13.72 14.76 -6.13
C ASN A 43 13.63 16.23 -6.53
N ALA A 44 13.58 16.53 -7.84
CA ALA A 44 13.38 17.89 -8.34
C ALA A 44 12.01 18.46 -7.93
N THR A 45 10.94 17.67 -8.08
CA THR A 45 9.59 18.08 -7.65
C THR A 45 9.52 18.27 -6.14
N ARG A 46 10.13 17.38 -5.35
CA ARG A 46 10.19 17.49 -3.89
C ARG A 46 10.94 18.74 -3.43
N ALA A 47 12.07 19.07 -4.06
CA ALA A 47 12.84 20.28 -3.76
C ALA A 47 12.00 21.53 -4.04
N ARG A 48 11.27 21.56 -5.16
CA ARG A 48 10.37 22.66 -5.53
C ARG A 48 9.20 22.81 -4.55
N ALA A 49 8.69 21.69 -3.99
CA ALA A 49 7.64 21.71 -2.99
C ALA A 49 8.10 22.22 -1.60
N GLY A 50 9.40 22.20 -1.31
CA GLY A 50 10.00 22.64 -0.05
C GLY A 50 9.91 21.62 1.08
N SER A 51 8.84 20.82 1.19
CA SER A 51 8.71 19.77 2.21
C SER A 51 7.91 18.56 1.69
N PHE A 52 8.03 17.44 2.40
CA PHE A 52 7.21 16.25 2.07
C PHE A 52 5.72 16.52 2.26
N LEU A 53 5.33 17.20 3.32
CA LEU A 53 3.92 17.51 3.57
C LEU A 53 3.35 18.49 2.54
N ALA A 54 4.13 19.50 2.14
CA ALA A 54 3.71 20.43 1.08
C ALA A 54 3.51 19.68 -0.25
N LEU A 55 4.39 18.74 -0.57
CA LEU A 55 4.24 17.86 -1.74
C LEU A 55 2.97 17.00 -1.64
N ALA A 56 2.79 16.29 -0.52
CA ALA A 56 1.68 15.35 -0.33
C ALA A 56 0.31 16.05 -0.21
N LYS A 57 0.29 17.29 0.33
CA LYS A 57 -0.94 18.09 0.49
C LYS A 57 -1.29 18.94 -0.74
N SER A 58 -0.48 18.90 -1.80
CA SER A 58 -0.77 19.56 -3.09
C SER A 58 -1.29 18.56 -4.11
N PRO A 59 -2.58 18.59 -4.50
CA PRO A 59 -3.12 17.68 -5.52
C PRO A 59 -2.32 17.69 -6.82
N ALA A 60 -1.91 18.87 -7.30
CA ALA A 60 -1.13 19.02 -8.53
C ALA A 60 0.25 18.34 -8.42
N LEU A 61 0.99 18.58 -7.32
CA LEU A 61 2.33 17.97 -7.14
C LEU A 61 2.23 16.47 -6.86
N ALA A 62 1.23 16.02 -6.09
CA ALA A 62 0.96 14.60 -5.88
C ALA A 62 0.64 13.89 -7.21
N THR A 63 -0.12 14.55 -8.10
CA THR A 63 -0.40 14.06 -9.45
C THR A 63 0.88 13.96 -10.27
N GLU A 64 1.68 15.01 -10.30
CA GLU A 64 2.96 15.04 -11.03
C GLU A 64 3.86 13.86 -10.64
N VAL A 65 4.13 13.69 -9.35
CA VAL A 65 5.02 12.61 -8.90
C VAL A 65 4.42 11.21 -9.07
N THR A 66 3.10 11.07 -9.03
CA THR A 66 2.43 9.79 -9.30
C THR A 66 2.64 9.34 -10.75
N LEU A 67 2.71 10.28 -11.70
CA LEU A 67 2.86 9.98 -13.13
C LEU A 67 4.32 9.72 -13.55
N GLN A 68 5.30 10.29 -12.85
CA GLN A 68 6.72 10.19 -13.20
C GLN A 68 7.21 8.74 -13.41
N PRO A 69 6.95 7.76 -12.51
CA PRO A 69 7.38 6.38 -12.73
C PRO A 69 6.71 5.72 -13.93
N LEU A 70 5.47 6.09 -14.27
CA LEU A 70 4.75 5.57 -15.44
C LEU A 70 5.26 6.14 -16.76
N GLN A 71 5.85 7.34 -16.73
CA GLN A 71 6.52 7.94 -17.90
C GLN A 71 7.86 7.27 -18.18
N ARG A 72 8.52 6.76 -17.14
CA ARG A 72 9.84 6.12 -17.22
C ARG A 72 9.77 4.63 -17.48
N PHE A 73 8.82 3.94 -16.83
CA PHE A 73 8.70 2.49 -16.85
C PHE A 73 7.29 2.05 -17.29
N PRO A 74 7.16 0.98 -18.09
CA PRO A 74 5.85 0.45 -18.49
C PRO A 74 5.19 -0.33 -17.35
N LEU A 75 4.85 0.36 -16.26
CA LEU A 75 4.15 -0.21 -15.09
C LEU A 75 2.66 -0.39 -15.39
N ASP A 76 2.04 -1.38 -14.74
CA ASP A 76 0.65 -1.78 -14.98
C ASP A 76 -0.35 -1.15 -13.99
N ALA A 77 0.13 -0.31 -13.08
CA ALA A 77 -0.71 0.50 -12.19
C ALA A 77 -0.01 1.79 -11.73
N ALA A 78 -0.81 2.82 -11.48
CA ALA A 78 -0.44 3.93 -10.61
C ALA A 78 -0.85 3.62 -9.17
N ILE A 79 -0.07 4.11 -8.19
CA ILE A 79 -0.53 4.20 -6.81
C ILE A 79 -0.54 5.68 -6.41
N LEU A 80 -1.61 6.08 -5.72
CA LEU A 80 -1.74 7.41 -5.15
C LEU A 80 -0.48 7.81 -4.38
N PHE A 81 0.04 9.02 -4.63
CA PHE A 81 1.08 9.60 -3.79
C PHE A 81 0.44 10.30 -2.59
N SER A 82 0.64 9.74 -1.40
CA SER A 82 0.14 10.23 -0.13
C SER A 82 0.98 9.63 1.00
N ASP A 83 0.53 9.78 2.25
CA ASP A 83 1.13 9.13 3.42
C ASP A 83 0.08 8.35 4.22
N ILE A 84 0.48 7.24 4.85
CA ILE A 84 -0.42 6.45 5.70
C ILE A 84 -0.87 7.21 6.95
N LEU A 85 -0.11 8.22 7.38
CA LEU A 85 -0.35 8.99 8.61
C LEU A 85 -1.25 10.21 8.40
N THR A 86 -1.84 10.37 7.20
CA THR A 86 -2.81 11.45 6.92
C THR A 86 -4.06 11.35 7.80
N ILE A 87 -4.52 10.13 8.12
CA ILE A 87 -5.68 9.93 9.00
C ILE A 87 -5.38 10.40 10.44
N PRO A 88 -4.31 9.96 11.12
CA PRO A 88 -3.97 10.52 12.42
C PRO A 88 -3.70 12.03 12.41
N ASP A 89 -3.15 12.59 11.33
CA ASP A 89 -3.01 14.05 11.17
C ASP A 89 -4.37 14.74 11.14
N ALA A 90 -5.32 14.20 10.36
CA ALA A 90 -6.72 14.68 10.32
C ALA A 90 -7.46 14.53 11.67
N MET A 91 -7.09 13.55 12.48
CA MET A 91 -7.58 13.42 13.88
C MET A 91 -6.99 14.48 14.82
N GLY A 92 -6.09 15.35 14.34
CA GLY A 92 -5.52 16.43 15.12
C GLY A 92 -4.24 16.11 15.86
N LEU A 93 -3.56 14.99 15.56
CA LEU A 93 -2.29 14.64 16.21
C LEU A 93 -1.11 15.53 15.78
N GLY A 94 -1.23 16.25 14.66
CA GLY A 94 -0.21 17.19 14.16
C GLY A 94 1.03 16.48 13.62
N LEU A 95 0.93 15.98 12.38
CA LEU A 95 2.02 15.28 11.70
C LEU A 95 3.11 16.25 11.26
N ARG A 96 4.36 15.93 11.57
CA ARG A 96 5.57 16.60 11.08
C ARG A 96 6.57 15.60 10.53
N PHE A 97 7.39 16.07 9.59
CA PHE A 97 8.57 15.36 9.09
C PHE A 97 9.80 16.17 9.44
N ALA A 98 10.57 15.71 10.40
CA ALA A 98 11.87 16.28 10.70
C ALA A 98 12.92 15.74 9.72
N GLU A 99 13.87 16.58 9.34
CA GLU A 99 14.94 16.22 8.42
C GLU A 99 15.80 15.10 9.05
N GLY A 100 15.94 13.97 8.32
CA GLY A 100 16.68 12.80 8.79
C GLY A 100 15.96 11.90 9.83
N GLU A 101 14.82 12.33 10.42
CA GLU A 101 14.18 11.62 11.55
C GLU A 101 12.87 10.89 11.19
N GLY A 102 12.31 11.10 10.01
CA GLY A 102 11.03 10.52 9.62
C GLY A 102 9.80 11.22 10.23
N PRO A 103 8.63 10.55 10.24
CA PRO A 103 7.39 11.15 10.74
C PRO A 103 7.39 11.28 12.26
N ARG A 104 6.83 12.39 12.75
CA ARG A 104 6.57 12.66 14.18
C ARG A 104 5.19 13.28 14.36
N PHE A 105 4.54 12.95 15.48
CA PHE A 105 3.33 13.61 15.95
C PHE A 105 3.63 14.58 17.09
N GLU A 106 3.04 15.77 17.02
CA GLU A 106 3.15 16.78 18.09
C GLU A 106 2.39 16.37 19.36
N ARG A 107 1.24 15.71 19.15
CA ARG A 107 0.31 15.30 20.19
C ARG A 107 0.06 13.80 20.14
N PRO A 108 1.08 12.97 20.44
CA PRO A 108 0.87 11.52 20.51
C PRO A 108 -0.05 11.16 21.68
N LEU A 109 -0.70 10.02 21.58
CA LEU A 109 -1.59 9.52 22.64
C LEU A 109 -0.79 9.09 23.86
N ARG A 110 -1.00 9.76 25.00
CA ARG A 110 -0.26 9.50 26.24
C ARG A 110 -1.16 9.11 27.41
N SER A 111 -2.44 9.43 27.36
CA SER A 111 -3.39 9.20 28.43
C SER A 111 -4.70 8.65 27.89
N GLU A 112 -5.50 8.05 28.77
CA GLU A 112 -6.86 7.64 28.47
C GLU A 112 -7.72 8.83 28.01
N ALA A 113 -7.49 10.02 28.57
CA ALA A 113 -8.18 11.23 28.17
C ALA A 113 -7.89 11.64 26.73
N ASP A 114 -6.65 11.41 26.22
CA ASP A 114 -6.31 11.65 24.82
C ASP A 114 -7.03 10.66 23.91
N ILE A 115 -7.08 9.38 24.30
CA ILE A 115 -7.74 8.32 23.55
C ILE A 115 -9.24 8.58 23.45
N ARG A 116 -9.89 9.00 24.54
CA ARG A 116 -11.32 9.30 24.58
C ARG A 116 -11.72 10.51 23.71
N LYS A 117 -10.76 11.38 23.35
CA LYS A 117 -10.98 12.53 22.45
C LYS A 117 -10.87 12.17 20.96
N LEU A 118 -10.38 10.98 20.62
CA LEU A 118 -10.27 10.56 19.23
C LEU A 118 -11.65 10.51 18.58
N SER A 119 -11.73 11.07 17.39
CA SER A 119 -12.92 11.04 16.55
C SER A 119 -12.56 10.63 15.14
N VAL A 120 -13.53 10.07 14.44
CA VAL A 120 -13.38 9.75 13.01
C VAL A 120 -13.43 11.05 12.22
N PRO A 121 -12.38 11.39 11.44
CA PRO A 121 -12.38 12.60 10.63
C PRO A 121 -13.31 12.44 9.44
N ASP A 122 -13.92 13.54 8.98
CA ASP A 122 -14.65 13.56 7.70
C ASP A 122 -13.64 13.60 6.53
N PRO A 123 -13.55 12.56 5.69
CA PRO A 123 -12.62 12.56 4.57
C PRO A 123 -12.89 13.70 3.57
N ALA A 124 -14.14 14.15 3.43
CA ALA A 124 -14.51 15.21 2.50
C ALA A 124 -14.05 16.61 2.98
N ALA A 125 -13.84 16.78 4.28
CA ALA A 125 -13.35 18.01 4.87
C ALA A 125 -11.82 17.92 5.10
N GLU A 126 -11.38 17.06 6.04
CA GLU A 126 -10.00 17.05 6.53
C GLU A 126 -9.00 16.42 5.56
N LEU A 127 -9.47 15.49 4.69
CA LEU A 127 -8.63 14.76 3.73
C LEU A 127 -8.99 15.11 2.26
N ARG A 128 -9.68 16.22 2.05
CA ARG A 128 -10.13 16.66 0.73
C ARG A 128 -8.99 16.75 -0.29
N TYR A 129 -7.81 17.21 0.11
CA TYR A 129 -6.65 17.32 -0.76
C TYR A 129 -6.22 15.96 -1.34
N VAL A 130 -6.39 14.87 -0.60
CA VAL A 130 -6.12 13.51 -1.08
C VAL A 130 -7.15 13.11 -2.14
N LEU A 131 -8.44 13.36 -1.87
CA LEU A 131 -9.52 13.03 -2.80
C LEU A 131 -9.42 13.84 -4.09
N ASP A 132 -8.99 15.10 -4.00
CA ASP A 132 -8.72 15.94 -5.17
C ASP A 132 -7.53 15.40 -5.97
N ALA A 133 -6.45 14.97 -5.31
CA ALA A 133 -5.32 14.28 -5.96
C ALA A 133 -5.78 13.00 -6.69
N VAL A 134 -6.61 12.16 -6.06
CA VAL A 134 -7.19 10.96 -6.72
C VAL A 134 -7.94 11.35 -7.99
N ARG A 135 -8.78 12.37 -7.95
CA ARG A 135 -9.54 12.85 -9.13
C ARG A 135 -8.63 13.38 -10.23
N GLU A 136 -7.59 14.15 -9.88
CA GLU A 136 -6.62 14.69 -10.84
C GLU A 136 -5.77 13.60 -11.47
N ILE A 137 -5.24 12.67 -10.69
CA ILE A 137 -4.48 11.51 -11.17
C ILE A 137 -5.36 10.69 -12.13
N ARG A 138 -6.61 10.41 -11.76
CA ARG A 138 -7.53 9.65 -12.64
C ARG A 138 -7.75 10.33 -13.98
N ARG A 139 -7.89 11.68 -13.98
CA ARG A 139 -8.00 12.45 -15.23
C ARG A 139 -6.71 12.39 -16.05
N ALA A 140 -5.56 12.58 -15.42
CA ALA A 140 -4.26 12.59 -16.06
C ALA A 140 -3.87 11.22 -16.65
N LEU A 141 -4.21 10.12 -15.96
CA LEU A 141 -4.01 8.76 -16.48
C LEU A 141 -4.83 8.47 -17.74
N ALA A 142 -5.94 9.18 -17.98
CA ALA A 142 -6.78 9.02 -19.18
C ALA A 142 -7.10 7.54 -19.52
N GLY A 143 -7.23 6.69 -18.50
CA GLY A 143 -7.51 5.27 -18.64
C GLY A 143 -6.30 4.41 -19.05
N SER A 144 -5.07 4.92 -19.05
CA SER A 144 -3.88 4.14 -19.42
C SER A 144 -3.67 2.91 -18.55
N VAL A 145 -3.71 3.11 -17.21
CA VAL A 145 -3.59 2.06 -16.19
C VAL A 145 -4.55 2.34 -15.02
N PRO A 146 -4.88 1.35 -14.18
CA PRO A 146 -5.68 1.58 -12.98
C PRO A 146 -4.90 2.38 -11.92
N LEU A 147 -5.65 3.09 -11.06
CA LEU A 147 -5.15 3.79 -9.88
C LEU A 147 -5.46 2.98 -8.62
N ILE A 148 -4.43 2.71 -7.84
CA ILE A 148 -4.52 2.10 -6.51
C ILE A 148 -4.61 3.22 -5.47
N GLY A 149 -5.68 3.21 -4.64
CA GLY A 149 -5.77 3.96 -3.40
C GLY A 149 -5.18 3.15 -2.25
N PHE A 150 -4.91 3.78 -1.10
CA PHE A 150 -4.38 3.05 0.05
C PHE A 150 -4.62 3.73 1.38
N ALA A 151 -4.44 2.98 2.45
CA ALA A 151 -4.36 3.46 3.82
C ALA A 151 -3.41 2.59 4.66
N GLY A 152 -2.96 3.10 5.79
CA GLY A 152 -2.35 2.28 6.84
C GLY A 152 -3.43 1.45 7.56
N SER A 153 -3.06 0.24 8.03
CA SER A 153 -3.95 -0.56 8.88
C SER A 153 -4.21 0.11 10.22
N PRO A 154 -5.31 -0.21 10.89
CA PRO A 154 -5.62 0.33 12.22
C PRO A 154 -4.48 0.16 13.22
N PHE A 155 -3.82 -1.01 13.24
CA PHE A 155 -2.70 -1.26 14.15
C PHE A 155 -1.45 -0.46 13.73
N THR A 156 -1.12 -0.41 12.45
CA THR A 156 0.01 0.40 11.96
C THR A 156 -0.16 1.87 12.32
N LEU A 157 -1.38 2.42 12.17
CA LEU A 157 -1.66 3.79 12.60
C LEU A 157 -1.52 3.96 14.12
N ALA A 158 -2.08 3.03 14.91
CA ALA A 158 -1.99 3.06 16.37
C ALA A 158 -0.54 3.04 16.86
N CYS A 159 0.36 2.30 16.20
CA CYS A 159 1.78 2.29 16.50
C CYS A 159 2.36 3.72 16.49
N TYR A 160 2.15 4.47 15.40
CA TYR A 160 2.64 5.84 15.29
C TYR A 160 1.91 6.82 16.22
N MET A 161 0.59 6.67 16.39
CA MET A 161 -0.22 7.52 17.28
C MET A 161 0.23 7.42 18.73
N ILE A 162 0.62 6.23 19.18
CA ILE A 162 1.07 5.96 20.55
C ILE A 162 2.55 6.26 20.72
N GLU A 163 3.44 5.78 19.82
CA GLU A 163 4.88 6.07 19.92
C GLU A 163 5.17 7.56 19.66
N GLY A 164 4.39 8.20 18.81
CA GLY A 164 4.58 9.59 18.36
C GLY A 164 5.64 9.75 17.28
N ARG A 165 6.32 8.68 16.89
CA ARG A 165 7.38 8.61 15.87
C ARG A 165 7.58 7.18 15.38
N GLY A 166 8.47 6.98 14.41
CA GLY A 166 8.95 5.65 14.06
C GLY A 166 9.69 4.98 15.23
N SER A 167 9.60 3.67 15.32
CA SER A 167 10.25 2.85 16.36
C SER A 167 10.69 1.52 15.75
N ASP A 168 11.76 0.93 16.28
CA ASP A 168 12.23 -0.38 15.86
C ASP A 168 11.46 -1.51 16.55
N ASP A 169 11.01 -1.30 17.78
CA ASP A 169 10.41 -2.31 18.63
C ASP A 169 8.94 -2.05 19.04
N TRP A 170 8.42 -0.83 18.82
CA TRP A 170 7.04 -0.43 19.15
C TRP A 170 6.68 -0.73 20.62
N ARG A 171 7.61 -0.43 21.51
CA ARG A 171 7.58 -0.79 22.92
C ARG A 171 6.36 -0.24 23.65
N THR A 172 5.99 1.02 23.39
CA THR A 172 4.89 1.69 24.11
C THR A 172 3.54 1.08 23.72
N VAL A 173 3.30 0.82 22.45
CA VAL A 173 2.05 0.19 22.00
C VAL A 173 1.95 -1.25 22.50
N LYS A 174 3.05 -2.00 22.51
CA LYS A 174 3.09 -3.36 23.06
C LYS A 174 2.85 -3.37 24.59
N ALA A 175 3.45 -2.43 25.32
CA ALA A 175 3.19 -2.28 26.74
C ALA A 175 1.71 -1.94 27.04
N LEU A 176 1.10 -1.05 26.24
CA LEU A 176 -0.32 -0.72 26.36
C LEU A 176 -1.20 -1.95 26.11
N ARG A 177 -0.87 -2.77 25.11
CA ARG A 177 -1.58 -4.03 24.82
C ARG A 177 -1.62 -4.95 26.04
N HIS A 178 -0.51 -5.04 26.81
CA HIS A 178 -0.44 -5.91 27.99
C HIS A 178 -1.10 -5.29 29.24
N SER A 179 -0.98 -3.99 29.41
CA SER A 179 -1.43 -3.31 30.65
C SER A 179 -2.88 -2.82 30.57
N ARG A 180 -3.33 -2.34 29.42
CA ARG A 180 -4.65 -1.75 29.19
C ARG A 180 -5.15 -2.08 27.77
N PRO A 181 -5.40 -3.38 27.46
CA PRO A 181 -5.80 -3.81 26.10
C PRO A 181 -7.08 -3.11 25.62
N GLU A 182 -8.00 -2.78 26.54
CA GLU A 182 -9.25 -2.08 26.20
C GLU A 182 -9.01 -0.68 25.61
N LEU A 183 -7.96 0.00 26.04
CA LEU A 183 -7.59 1.30 25.46
C LEU A 183 -7.00 1.15 24.06
N LEU A 184 -6.20 0.11 23.83
CA LEU A 184 -5.70 -0.19 22.49
C LEU A 184 -6.87 -0.55 21.56
N HIS A 185 -7.81 -1.40 22.00
CA HIS A 185 -9.02 -1.72 21.24
C HIS A 185 -9.83 -0.45 20.89
N ALA A 186 -9.96 0.49 21.83
CA ALA A 186 -10.66 1.77 21.57
C ALA A 186 -10.00 2.58 20.44
N ILE A 187 -8.65 2.66 20.39
CA ILE A 187 -7.91 3.31 19.32
C ILE A 187 -8.12 2.57 18.00
N LEU A 188 -8.01 1.24 18.00
CA LEU A 188 -8.14 0.40 16.81
C LEU A 188 -9.54 0.50 16.19
N GLU A 189 -10.58 0.58 17.01
CA GLU A 189 -11.96 0.75 16.55
C GLU A 189 -12.19 2.10 15.85
N VAL A 190 -11.68 3.20 16.41
CA VAL A 190 -11.74 4.52 15.77
C VAL A 190 -10.95 4.50 14.45
N ASN A 191 -9.75 3.92 14.46
CA ASN A 191 -8.93 3.81 13.26
C ASN A 191 -9.61 2.96 12.18
N ALA A 192 -10.24 1.84 12.54
CA ALA A 192 -10.92 0.97 11.56
C ALA A 192 -12.06 1.70 10.86
N ARG A 193 -12.87 2.46 11.60
CA ARG A 193 -13.93 3.30 11.01
C ARG A 193 -13.35 4.39 10.12
N ALA A 194 -12.34 5.13 10.59
CA ALA A 194 -11.71 6.20 9.84
C ALA A 194 -11.06 5.69 8.54
N VAL A 195 -10.35 4.56 8.60
CA VAL A 195 -9.74 3.92 7.42
C VAL A 195 -10.80 3.44 6.44
N SER A 196 -11.90 2.83 6.93
CA SER A 196 -13.00 2.38 6.07
C SER A 196 -13.63 3.54 5.31
N ASP A 197 -13.96 4.64 6.01
CA ASP A 197 -14.57 5.83 5.39
C ASP A 197 -13.60 6.51 4.41
N TYR A 198 -12.32 6.59 4.76
CA TYR A 198 -11.28 7.15 3.90
C TYR A 198 -11.06 6.33 2.62
N LEU A 199 -11.04 4.99 2.69
CA LEU A 199 -10.92 4.15 1.50
C LEU A 199 -12.16 4.21 0.62
N LYS A 200 -13.37 4.25 1.20
CA LYS A 200 -14.62 4.49 0.45
C LYS A 200 -14.57 5.81 -0.31
N ALA A 201 -14.15 6.88 0.36
CA ALA A 201 -14.02 8.20 -0.27
C ALA A 201 -12.98 8.20 -1.41
N GLN A 202 -11.85 7.48 -1.27
CA GLN A 202 -10.88 7.31 -2.36
C GLN A 202 -11.48 6.56 -3.56
N VAL A 203 -12.28 5.51 -3.33
CA VAL A 203 -12.98 4.77 -4.39
C VAL A 203 -13.99 5.67 -5.10
N GLU A 204 -14.79 6.43 -4.36
CA GLU A 204 -15.73 7.40 -4.92
C GLU A 204 -15.02 8.50 -5.73
N ALA A 205 -13.84 8.93 -5.28
CA ALA A 205 -12.98 9.87 -6.01
C ALA A 205 -12.38 9.28 -7.28
N GLY A 206 -12.30 7.94 -7.40
CA GLY A 206 -11.86 7.27 -8.64
C GLY A 206 -10.78 6.20 -8.49
N ALA A 207 -10.37 5.80 -7.29
CA ALA A 207 -9.50 4.63 -7.09
C ALA A 207 -10.19 3.36 -7.60
N GLN A 208 -9.43 2.45 -8.24
CA GLN A 208 -9.96 1.26 -8.90
C GLN A 208 -9.51 -0.05 -8.23
N ALA A 209 -8.58 0.04 -7.32
CA ALA A 209 -8.20 -0.96 -6.33
C ALA A 209 -7.76 -0.21 -5.09
N VAL A 210 -7.77 -0.86 -3.93
CA VAL A 210 -7.24 -0.28 -2.69
C VAL A 210 -6.31 -1.26 -1.98
N MET A 211 -5.31 -0.71 -1.29
CA MET A 211 -4.35 -1.48 -0.52
C MET A 211 -4.31 -1.03 0.94
N LEU A 212 -4.40 -1.99 1.85
CA LEU A 212 -4.24 -1.79 3.28
C LEU A 212 -2.83 -2.21 3.70
N PHE A 213 -2.04 -1.24 4.17
CA PHE A 213 -0.67 -1.46 4.61
C PHE A 213 -0.62 -1.73 6.11
N ASP A 214 -0.48 -3.00 6.48
CA ASP A 214 -0.25 -3.44 7.86
C ASP A 214 1.25 -3.65 8.13
N THR A 215 2.02 -2.58 7.94
CA THR A 215 3.49 -2.61 8.01
C THR A 215 4.01 -3.15 9.35
N TRP A 216 3.27 -2.92 10.45
CA TRP A 216 3.74 -3.25 11.80
C TRP A 216 2.99 -4.40 12.47
N GLY A 217 1.94 -4.94 11.84
CA GLY A 217 1.20 -6.11 12.37
C GLY A 217 2.10 -7.32 12.64
N GLY A 218 3.06 -7.58 11.74
CA GLY A 218 4.01 -8.68 11.92
C GLY A 218 5.03 -8.52 13.07
N THR A 219 4.98 -7.42 13.82
CA THR A 219 5.77 -7.23 15.04
C THR A 219 5.06 -7.73 16.31
N LEU A 220 3.78 -8.09 16.18
CA LEU A 220 2.99 -8.67 17.26
C LEU A 220 3.38 -10.12 17.55
N ALA A 221 3.12 -10.58 18.77
CA ALA A 221 3.19 -12.00 19.09
C ALA A 221 2.13 -12.78 18.28
N TYR A 222 2.35 -14.10 18.14
CA TYR A 222 1.50 -14.93 17.28
C TYR A 222 0.01 -14.83 17.65
N GLU A 223 -0.32 -14.94 18.93
CA GLU A 223 -1.69 -14.85 19.45
C GLU A 223 -2.30 -13.45 19.40
N ASP A 224 -1.47 -12.40 19.27
CA ASP A 224 -1.91 -11.01 19.30
C ASP A 224 -2.27 -10.44 17.93
N TYR A 225 -1.73 -11.03 16.88
CA TYR A 225 -1.95 -10.52 15.53
C TYR A 225 -3.44 -10.53 15.15
N GLU A 226 -4.14 -11.63 15.41
CA GLU A 226 -5.56 -11.73 15.09
C GLU A 226 -6.39 -10.67 15.84
N PRO A 227 -6.37 -10.57 17.19
CA PRO A 227 -7.24 -9.64 17.92
C PRO A 227 -6.84 -8.17 17.79
N PHE A 228 -5.55 -7.83 17.57
CA PHE A 228 -5.09 -6.45 17.57
C PHE A 228 -4.76 -5.87 16.20
N SER A 229 -4.65 -6.68 15.14
CA SER A 229 -4.42 -6.21 13.78
C SER A 229 -5.43 -6.77 12.78
N LEU A 230 -5.46 -8.09 12.59
CA LEU A 230 -6.21 -8.70 11.49
C LEU A 230 -7.73 -8.54 11.64
N ALA A 231 -8.27 -8.61 12.86
CA ALA A 231 -9.71 -8.43 13.10
C ALA A 231 -10.21 -7.07 12.62
N TYR A 232 -9.45 -6.01 12.87
CA TYR A 232 -9.77 -4.64 12.43
C TYR A 232 -9.54 -4.45 10.93
N SER A 233 -8.50 -5.07 10.38
CA SER A 233 -8.28 -5.09 8.93
C SER A 233 -9.42 -5.82 8.21
N ARG A 234 -9.93 -6.92 8.76
CA ARG A 234 -11.08 -7.66 8.24
C ARG A 234 -12.35 -6.82 8.20
N GLN A 235 -12.63 -6.02 9.23
CA GLN A 235 -13.79 -5.09 9.24
C GLN A 235 -13.76 -4.16 8.03
N ILE A 236 -12.57 -3.62 7.70
CA ILE A 236 -12.37 -2.73 6.55
C ILE A 236 -12.57 -3.49 5.23
N LEU A 237 -11.90 -4.64 5.08
CA LEU A 237 -11.89 -5.43 3.85
C LEU A 237 -13.28 -5.97 3.49
N THR A 238 -14.12 -6.22 4.50
CA THR A 238 -15.49 -6.71 4.33
C THR A 238 -16.55 -5.60 4.32
N SER A 239 -16.15 -4.32 4.37
CA SER A 239 -17.08 -3.17 4.44
C SER A 239 -17.77 -2.81 3.12
N GLY A 240 -17.54 -3.58 2.06
CA GLY A 240 -18.18 -3.33 0.76
C GLY A 240 -17.55 -2.18 -0.03
N LEU A 241 -16.23 -2.15 -0.15
CA LEU A 241 -15.48 -1.11 -0.87
C LEU A 241 -15.76 -1.06 -2.38
N GLY A 242 -16.28 -2.14 -2.97
CA GLY A 242 -16.72 -2.17 -4.39
C GLY A 242 -15.61 -2.24 -5.43
N VAL A 243 -14.35 -2.34 -5.00
CA VAL A 243 -13.16 -2.51 -5.84
C VAL A 243 -12.26 -3.60 -5.25
N PRO A 244 -11.35 -4.21 -6.04
CA PRO A 244 -10.39 -5.18 -5.50
C PRO A 244 -9.55 -4.61 -4.35
N THR A 245 -9.35 -5.44 -3.32
CA THR A 245 -8.63 -5.07 -2.09
C THR A 245 -7.36 -5.90 -1.94
N ILE A 246 -6.30 -5.26 -1.46
CA ILE A 246 -5.00 -5.90 -1.20
C ILE A 246 -4.64 -5.70 0.27
N LEU A 247 -4.40 -6.79 1.01
CA LEU A 247 -3.86 -6.73 2.36
C LEU A 247 -2.37 -7.05 2.34
N PHE A 248 -1.55 -6.18 2.94
CA PHE A 248 -0.11 -6.40 3.08
C PHE A 248 0.30 -6.29 4.54
N THR A 249 0.96 -7.34 5.07
CA THR A 249 1.59 -7.33 6.40
C THR A 249 3.06 -7.68 6.25
N LYS A 250 3.96 -6.76 6.66
CA LYS A 250 5.39 -7.06 6.72
C LYS A 250 5.64 -8.05 7.87
N GLY A 251 6.35 -9.15 7.59
CA GLY A 251 6.52 -10.25 8.56
C GLY A 251 5.24 -11.06 8.76
N GLY A 252 4.26 -10.97 7.87
CA GLY A 252 2.95 -11.61 8.00
C GLY A 252 2.92 -13.12 7.68
N TYR A 253 4.05 -13.70 7.26
CA TYR A 253 4.10 -15.10 6.85
C TYR A 253 3.51 -16.10 7.88
N PRO A 254 3.73 -15.98 9.21
CA PRO A 254 3.14 -16.89 10.19
C PRO A 254 1.60 -16.94 10.15
N TRP A 255 0.95 -15.86 9.72
CA TRP A 255 -0.51 -15.72 9.67
C TRP A 255 -1.08 -15.73 8.25
N LEU A 256 -0.30 -16.18 7.28
CA LEU A 256 -0.65 -16.11 5.87
C LEU A 256 -2.03 -16.73 5.57
N GLY A 257 -2.35 -17.88 6.17
CA GLY A 257 -3.66 -18.51 6.03
C GLY A 257 -4.81 -17.65 6.56
N ALA A 258 -4.63 -17.00 7.70
CA ALA A 258 -5.62 -16.09 8.30
C ALA A 258 -5.78 -14.80 7.46
N MET A 259 -4.68 -14.26 6.92
CA MET A 259 -4.71 -13.12 6.00
C MET A 259 -5.51 -13.46 4.73
N MET A 260 -5.30 -14.64 4.14
CA MET A 260 -6.06 -15.12 2.97
C MET A 260 -7.56 -15.31 3.27
N ALA A 261 -7.92 -15.55 4.52
CA ALA A 261 -9.30 -15.69 4.97
C ALA A 261 -9.93 -14.37 5.45
N SER A 262 -9.22 -13.23 5.34
CA SER A 262 -9.68 -11.93 5.86
C SER A 262 -10.75 -11.24 5.00
N GLY A 263 -11.07 -11.78 3.83
CA GLY A 263 -12.00 -11.17 2.88
C GLY A 263 -11.33 -10.26 1.84
N CYS A 264 -9.99 -10.17 1.80
CA CYS A 264 -9.28 -9.46 0.74
C CYS A 264 -9.27 -10.27 -0.57
N ASP A 265 -9.16 -9.57 -1.71
CA ASP A 265 -8.99 -10.18 -3.03
C ASP A 265 -7.56 -10.64 -3.27
N ALA A 266 -6.59 -9.97 -2.66
CA ALA A 266 -5.17 -10.28 -2.78
C ALA A 266 -4.41 -10.12 -1.46
N VAL A 267 -3.40 -10.96 -1.25
CA VAL A 267 -2.43 -10.82 -0.15
C VAL A 267 -1.08 -10.42 -0.72
N GLY A 268 -0.54 -9.29 -0.20
CA GLY A 268 0.83 -8.86 -0.44
C GLY A 268 1.81 -9.63 0.45
N LEU A 269 2.86 -10.15 -0.15
CA LEU A 269 3.92 -10.90 0.52
C LEU A 269 5.18 -10.04 0.64
N ASP A 270 5.84 -10.09 1.78
CA ASP A 270 7.20 -9.58 1.87
C ASP A 270 8.22 -10.64 1.38
N TRP A 271 9.49 -10.25 1.33
CA TRP A 271 10.57 -11.10 0.79
C TRP A 271 10.92 -12.31 1.67
N THR A 272 10.39 -12.41 2.89
CA THR A 272 10.62 -13.55 3.79
C THR A 272 9.67 -14.72 3.51
N ALA A 273 8.58 -14.46 2.78
CA ALA A 273 7.61 -15.48 2.40
C ALA A 273 8.12 -16.35 1.23
N ASP A 274 7.96 -17.67 1.34
CA ASP A 274 8.16 -18.57 0.20
C ASP A 274 6.98 -18.47 -0.78
N PRO A 275 7.20 -18.00 -2.04
CA PRO A 275 6.13 -17.86 -3.02
C PRO A 275 5.43 -19.19 -3.36
N ARG A 276 6.18 -20.33 -3.35
CA ARG A 276 5.62 -21.65 -3.65
C ARG A 276 4.61 -22.08 -2.58
N GLU A 277 5.00 -21.91 -1.31
CA GLU A 277 4.14 -22.24 -0.19
C GLU A 277 2.93 -21.28 -0.13
N ALA A 278 3.15 -19.98 -0.36
CA ALA A 278 2.07 -19.01 -0.44
C ALA A 278 1.06 -19.39 -1.55
N ARG A 279 1.57 -19.84 -2.71
CA ARG A 279 0.73 -20.30 -3.83
C ARG A 279 -0.09 -21.55 -3.47
N ARG A 280 0.56 -22.50 -2.80
CA ARG A 280 -0.09 -23.72 -2.32
C ARG A 280 -1.20 -23.41 -1.31
N LEU A 281 -0.96 -22.52 -0.36
CA LEU A 281 -1.93 -22.09 0.65
C LEU A 281 -3.09 -21.31 0.04
N ALA A 282 -2.80 -20.42 -0.92
CA ALA A 282 -3.83 -19.64 -1.59
C ALA A 282 -4.82 -20.52 -2.37
N ALA A 283 -4.35 -21.61 -2.97
CA ALA A 283 -5.17 -22.58 -3.71
C ALA A 283 -6.16 -21.91 -4.70
N GLY A 284 -5.76 -20.80 -5.31
CA GLY A 284 -6.59 -19.99 -6.22
C GLY A 284 -7.70 -19.16 -5.57
N ARG A 285 -7.85 -19.18 -4.24
CA ARG A 285 -8.91 -18.44 -3.52
C ARG A 285 -8.67 -16.95 -3.46
N VAL A 286 -7.40 -16.52 -3.34
CA VAL A 286 -6.95 -15.13 -3.35
C VAL A 286 -5.81 -14.94 -4.32
N ALA A 287 -5.64 -13.73 -4.86
CA ALA A 287 -4.46 -13.37 -5.62
C ALA A 287 -3.27 -13.13 -4.66
N LEU A 288 -2.06 -13.21 -5.21
CA LEU A 288 -0.82 -12.98 -4.46
C LEU A 288 -0.02 -11.86 -5.12
N GLN A 289 0.51 -10.96 -4.31
CA GLN A 289 1.33 -9.84 -4.78
C GLN A 289 2.71 -9.90 -4.13
N GLY A 290 3.75 -9.79 -4.93
CA GLY A 290 5.13 -9.70 -4.43
C GLY A 290 6.07 -10.57 -5.26
N ASN A 291 7.28 -10.94 -4.74
CA ASN A 291 7.78 -10.49 -3.43
C ASN A 291 9.31 -10.36 -3.44
N LEU A 292 9.84 -9.71 -4.51
CA LEU A 292 11.28 -9.53 -4.63
C LEU A 292 11.83 -8.67 -3.49
N ASP A 293 12.94 -9.10 -2.88
CA ASP A 293 13.66 -8.26 -1.91
C ASP A 293 14.07 -6.94 -2.57
N PRO A 294 13.68 -5.78 -2.02
CA PRO A 294 14.09 -4.49 -2.56
C PRO A 294 15.61 -4.33 -2.69
N ALA A 295 16.39 -4.98 -1.83
CA ALA A 295 17.84 -4.96 -1.87
C ALA A 295 18.41 -5.65 -3.12
N ALA A 296 17.67 -6.56 -3.74
CA ALA A 296 18.09 -7.19 -4.99
C ALA A 296 18.30 -6.19 -6.14
N LEU A 297 17.67 -5.02 -6.07
CA LEU A 297 17.81 -3.96 -7.07
C LEU A 297 19.17 -3.23 -7.03
N PHE A 298 20.00 -3.45 -6.02
CA PHE A 298 21.38 -2.95 -5.98
C PHE A 298 22.35 -3.82 -6.76
N ALA A 299 21.93 -5.02 -7.17
CA ALA A 299 22.74 -5.90 -7.98
C ALA A 299 22.78 -5.45 -9.46
N PRO A 300 23.77 -5.92 -10.26
CA PRO A 300 23.80 -5.68 -11.69
C PRO A 300 22.50 -6.13 -12.38
N PRO A 301 22.10 -5.48 -13.51
CA PRO A 301 20.84 -5.77 -14.20
C PRO A 301 20.59 -7.25 -14.52
N ASP A 302 21.62 -8.02 -14.90
CA ASP A 302 21.46 -9.45 -15.19
C ASP A 302 21.11 -10.27 -13.94
N SER A 303 21.66 -9.89 -12.78
CA SER A 303 21.32 -10.50 -11.50
C SER A 303 19.88 -10.16 -11.09
N VAL A 304 19.42 -8.93 -11.35
CA VAL A 304 18.04 -8.51 -11.14
C VAL A 304 17.09 -9.33 -12.02
N ARG A 305 17.41 -9.50 -13.32
CA ARG A 305 16.63 -10.36 -14.24
C ARG A 305 16.53 -11.78 -13.73
N ALA A 306 17.66 -12.37 -13.31
CA ALA A 306 17.67 -13.72 -12.76
C ALA A 306 16.84 -13.85 -11.48
N ALA A 307 16.86 -12.83 -10.60
CA ALA A 307 16.04 -12.79 -9.40
C ALA A 307 14.53 -12.70 -9.74
N ALA A 308 14.17 -11.87 -10.71
CA ALA A 308 12.79 -11.76 -11.20
C ALA A 308 12.27 -13.10 -11.75
N ARG A 309 13.08 -13.81 -12.56
CA ARG A 309 12.72 -15.14 -13.09
C ARG A 309 12.46 -16.14 -11.97
N ARG A 310 13.33 -16.21 -10.97
CA ARG A 310 13.13 -17.13 -9.81
C ARG A 310 11.79 -16.90 -9.12
N ILE A 311 11.39 -15.64 -8.94
CA ILE A 311 10.07 -15.30 -8.34
C ILE A 311 8.94 -15.73 -9.27
N LEU A 312 9.02 -15.41 -10.57
CA LEU A 312 8.01 -15.79 -11.56
C LEU A 312 7.86 -17.30 -11.68
N ASP A 313 8.96 -18.06 -11.69
CA ASP A 313 8.96 -19.53 -11.71
C ASP A 313 8.32 -20.12 -10.46
N ALA A 314 8.58 -19.49 -9.28
CA ALA A 314 8.01 -19.94 -8.01
C ALA A 314 6.50 -19.73 -7.94
N PHE A 315 5.99 -18.62 -8.50
CA PHE A 315 4.55 -18.40 -8.63
C PHE A 315 3.91 -19.21 -9.75
N GLY A 316 4.66 -19.51 -10.82
CA GLY A 316 4.17 -20.24 -11.99
C GLY A 316 3.23 -19.42 -12.90
N PRO A 317 2.76 -20.03 -14.02
CA PRO A 317 1.96 -19.34 -15.03
C PRO A 317 0.50 -19.11 -14.64
N GLN A 318 0.03 -19.70 -13.55
CA GLN A 318 -1.38 -19.64 -13.15
C GLN A 318 -1.84 -18.21 -12.85
N PRO A 319 -3.12 -17.85 -13.10
CA PRO A 319 -3.69 -16.55 -12.79
C PRO A 319 -3.54 -16.14 -11.31
N GLY A 320 -3.66 -14.83 -11.04
CA GLY A 320 -3.68 -14.31 -9.67
C GLY A 320 -2.31 -13.98 -9.10
N HIS A 321 -1.29 -13.71 -9.94
CA HIS A 321 -0.02 -13.14 -9.50
C HIS A 321 0.12 -11.70 -10.00
N VAL A 322 0.46 -10.78 -9.08
CA VAL A 322 0.91 -9.41 -9.32
C VAL A 322 2.35 -9.29 -8.86
N PHE A 323 3.27 -8.96 -9.76
CA PHE A 323 4.65 -8.78 -9.37
C PHE A 323 4.83 -7.44 -8.64
N ASN A 324 5.53 -7.50 -7.52
CA ASN A 324 5.96 -6.33 -6.75
C ASN A 324 7.23 -6.67 -5.97
N LEU A 325 7.83 -5.66 -5.35
CA LEU A 325 8.83 -5.89 -4.31
C LEU A 325 8.12 -6.34 -3.02
N GLY A 326 8.86 -7.01 -2.15
CA GLY A 326 8.39 -7.41 -0.83
C GLY A 326 8.22 -6.25 0.16
N HIS A 327 8.64 -5.04 -0.22
CA HIS A 327 8.39 -3.75 0.47
C HIS A 327 8.70 -2.60 -0.50
N GLY A 328 8.68 -1.36 0.00
CA GLY A 328 8.94 -0.18 -0.83
C GLY A 328 10.37 -0.15 -1.40
N ILE A 329 10.47 0.33 -2.63
CA ILE A 329 11.76 0.58 -3.29
C ILE A 329 12.63 1.50 -2.44
N LEU A 330 13.93 1.22 -2.40
CA LEU A 330 14.89 1.97 -1.57
C LEU A 330 15.36 3.27 -2.27
N PRO A 331 15.67 4.32 -1.51
CA PRO A 331 15.92 5.65 -2.08
C PRO A 331 17.11 5.76 -3.03
N THR A 332 18.09 4.85 -2.93
CA THR A 332 19.33 4.85 -3.73
C THR A 332 19.34 3.74 -4.79
N THR A 333 18.18 3.14 -5.06
CA THR A 333 18.04 2.11 -6.10
C THR A 333 18.41 2.67 -7.47
N PRO A 334 19.31 2.01 -8.24
CA PRO A 334 19.62 2.39 -9.61
C PRO A 334 18.40 2.28 -10.53
N THR A 335 18.12 3.30 -11.34
CA THR A 335 16.96 3.29 -12.25
C THR A 335 17.08 2.25 -13.36
N GLU A 336 18.30 1.93 -13.81
CA GLU A 336 18.58 0.86 -14.76
C GLU A 336 18.20 -0.54 -14.23
N SER A 337 18.38 -0.78 -12.91
CA SER A 337 17.94 -2.02 -12.27
C SER A 337 16.41 -2.14 -12.29
N VAL A 338 15.70 -1.02 -12.09
CA VAL A 338 14.24 -0.99 -12.18
C VAL A 338 13.77 -1.25 -13.61
N SER A 339 14.42 -0.65 -14.63
CA SER A 339 14.14 -0.93 -16.04
C SER A 339 14.33 -2.42 -16.34
N ALA A 340 15.46 -2.99 -15.93
CA ALA A 340 15.75 -4.42 -16.13
C ALA A 340 14.71 -5.32 -15.46
N LEU A 341 14.25 -4.97 -14.25
CA LEU A 341 13.19 -5.70 -13.56
C LEU A 341 11.89 -5.67 -14.35
N VAL A 342 11.41 -4.48 -14.70
CA VAL A 342 10.11 -4.31 -15.37
C VAL A 342 10.09 -5.01 -16.71
N ASP A 343 11.14 -4.84 -17.52
CA ASP A 343 11.27 -5.50 -18.82
C ASP A 343 11.26 -7.03 -18.67
N GLU A 344 12.03 -7.56 -17.72
CA GLU A 344 12.11 -9.00 -17.51
C GLU A 344 10.79 -9.59 -17.02
N VAL A 345 10.13 -8.94 -16.06
CA VAL A 345 8.84 -9.43 -15.57
C VAL A 345 7.83 -9.52 -16.72
N ARG A 346 7.72 -8.52 -17.56
CA ARG A 346 6.76 -8.51 -18.68
C ARG A 346 7.10 -9.55 -19.74
N THR A 347 8.37 -9.60 -20.17
CA THR A 347 8.79 -10.47 -21.28
C THR A 347 8.87 -11.94 -20.89
N TYR A 348 9.43 -12.23 -19.71
CA TYR A 348 9.55 -13.60 -19.24
C TYR A 348 8.22 -14.21 -18.86
N SER A 349 7.37 -13.48 -18.11
CA SER A 349 6.06 -14.00 -17.72
C SER A 349 5.09 -14.18 -18.89
N ALA A 350 5.22 -13.39 -19.97
CA ALA A 350 4.47 -13.62 -21.18
C ALA A 350 4.83 -14.97 -21.85
N ARG A 351 6.14 -15.29 -21.87
CA ARG A 351 6.62 -16.60 -22.38
C ARG A 351 6.20 -17.78 -21.51
N LEU A 352 6.12 -17.59 -20.17
CA LEU A 352 5.63 -18.64 -19.26
C LEU A 352 4.14 -18.96 -19.44
N ARG A 353 3.38 -18.05 -20.05
CA ARG A 353 1.92 -18.18 -20.23
C ARG A 353 1.50 -18.50 -21.66
N ALA A 354 2.44 -18.43 -22.61
CA ALA A 354 2.24 -18.85 -23.99
C ALA A 354 2.25 -20.38 -24.12
#